data_46a5e01e6b154a4dfbed221dbd478ec9
#
_entry.id   46a5e01e6b154a4dfbed221dbd478ec9
#
_cell.length_a   1.000
_cell.length_b   1.000
_cell.length_c   1.000
_cell.angle_alpha   90.00
_cell.angle_beta   90.00
_cell.angle_gamma   90.00
#
_symmetry.space_group_name_H-M   'P 1'
#
loop_
_entity.id
_entity.type
_entity.pdbx_description
1 polymer ?
#
loop_
_entity_poly.entity_id
_entity_poly.type
_entity_poly.pdbx_seq_one_letter_code
_entity_poly.pdbx_strand_id
1 'polypeptide(L)'
;MPADSRCPLHKLGPSRYVVGLAGLSSMNARHLALTALAVWTLFTTATAQAAGPEEELLRQQERERALRDQLESRPDVRLQAPALDEGGSRLPVKEAPCFAIKDIRLIGDASEKFQWALKAANPEEDSAVGRCLGGAGINMTMKRMQNAIIQAGFVTTRVLAEAQDLNSGILVLTIVPGRIREIRFAEGTSRRATLWNAMPANPGDLLNLRDIEQALENFKRVPTADADIQITPTLAADAKPGESDVVIKWSQQFPARVSLSVDNSGSKSTGKYQGNVSLSLDNLLSLNDLFYASFNHDLGGGESGRHGSNGNTLHYSLPMGYWQLAFTTSEYNYEQSVAGATQTYQYRGESRTNDLRLSRLLYRDAVRKATAWGGLWTRSSENFIDDTEIGNQDRRMAGWQLGLDHREFIGTSILDLGVAYRRGTGAHDSLPAPEEASGAGTSRSQIITADAQLQVPFALSDQRLRYIGSWRSQWNRTPLVPQDRFSIGGRY
;
A
#
# COMPACT_ATOMS: atom_id res chain seq x y z
N MET A 1 63.20 23.11 -5.12
CA MET A 1 62.24 24.20 -4.85
C MET A 1 60.93 23.84 -5.53
N PRO A 2 59.89 23.64 -4.79
CA PRO A 2 58.60 23.14 -5.27
C PRO A 2 57.64 24.27 -5.55
N ALA A 3 56.75 24.09 -6.51
CA ALA A 3 55.56 24.92 -6.70
C ALA A 3 54.30 24.09 -6.42
N ASP A 4 53.70 24.44 -5.31
CA ASP A 4 52.43 23.97 -4.79
C ASP A 4 51.31 24.65 -5.60
N SER A 5 50.40 23.91 -6.21
CA SER A 5 49.16 24.43 -6.76
C SER A 5 47.97 23.60 -6.30
N ARG A 6 47.47 23.94 -5.12
CA ARG A 6 46.14 23.45 -4.63
C ARG A 6 45.02 24.15 -5.38
N CYS A 7 44.24 23.36 -6.05
CA CYS A 7 42.93 23.78 -6.58
C CYS A 7 41.84 23.58 -5.50
N PRO A 8 40.97 24.54 -5.24
CA PRO A 8 39.94 24.43 -4.20
C PRO A 8 38.75 23.58 -4.65
N LEU A 9 38.41 22.61 -3.83
CA LEU A 9 37.18 21.84 -3.90
C LEU A 9 35.97 22.76 -3.69
N HIS A 10 35.18 22.98 -4.74
CA HIS A 10 33.83 23.55 -4.63
C HIS A 10 32.91 22.52 -3.99
N LYS A 11 32.50 22.75 -2.75
CA LYS A 11 31.37 22.08 -2.09
C LYS A 11 30.07 22.53 -2.77
N LEU A 12 29.48 21.66 -3.56
CA LEU A 12 28.07 21.82 -3.98
C LEU A 12 27.17 21.38 -2.84
N GLY A 13 26.53 22.33 -2.20
CA GLY A 13 25.51 22.12 -1.20
C GLY A 13 24.19 21.64 -1.85
N PRO A 14 23.29 20.99 -1.10
CA PRO A 14 22.02 20.48 -1.64
C PRO A 14 21.09 21.65 -2.02
N SER A 15 20.69 21.73 -3.28
CA SER A 15 19.64 22.65 -3.76
C SER A 15 18.30 22.27 -3.13
N ARG A 16 17.86 23.04 -2.15
CA ARG A 16 16.49 23.00 -1.65
C ARG A 16 15.63 23.92 -2.51
N TYR A 17 14.75 23.36 -3.30
CA TYR A 17 13.63 24.11 -3.86
C TYR A 17 12.44 24.06 -2.91
N VAL A 18 12.24 25.12 -2.17
CA VAL A 18 11.02 25.38 -1.40
C VAL A 18 10.10 26.20 -2.30
N VAL A 19 9.00 25.60 -2.74
CA VAL A 19 7.90 26.37 -3.35
C VAL A 19 7.06 26.92 -2.21
N GLY A 20 7.27 28.19 -1.88
CA GLY A 20 6.48 28.91 -0.89
C GLY A 20 5.14 29.34 -1.48
N LEU A 21 4.04 28.85 -0.91
CA LEU A 21 2.72 29.44 -1.07
C LEU A 21 2.62 30.62 -0.10
N ALA A 22 2.88 31.84 -0.60
CA ALA A 22 2.61 33.07 0.13
C ALA A 22 1.60 33.92 -0.65
N GLY A 23 0.45 34.21 -0.03
CA GLY A 23 -0.34 35.42 -0.24
C GLY A 23 -1.24 35.46 -1.46
N LEU A 24 -2.43 34.85 -1.40
CA LEU A 24 -3.56 35.24 -2.26
C LEU A 24 -4.47 36.21 -1.49
N SER A 25 -4.14 37.50 -1.58
CA SER A 25 -5.11 38.55 -1.31
C SER A 25 -5.25 39.43 -2.57
N SER A 26 -6.49 39.53 -3.08
CA SER A 26 -7.00 40.46 -4.06
C SER A 26 -6.23 40.57 -5.39
N MET A 27 -6.46 39.69 -6.32
CA MET A 27 -6.15 39.91 -7.74
C MET A 27 -7.43 39.83 -8.59
N ASN A 28 -7.67 40.88 -9.37
CA ASN A 28 -8.78 41.01 -10.32
C ASN A 28 -8.70 39.92 -11.41
N ALA A 29 -9.87 39.35 -11.79
CA ALA A 29 -10.00 38.26 -12.76
C ALA A 29 -9.33 38.49 -14.14
N ARG A 30 -9.02 39.74 -14.51
CA ARG A 30 -8.30 40.10 -15.76
C ARG A 30 -6.79 39.78 -15.72
N HIS A 31 -6.16 39.74 -14.54
CA HIS A 31 -4.74 39.38 -14.41
C HIS A 31 -4.52 37.87 -14.36
N LEU A 32 -5.51 37.10 -13.90
CA LEU A 32 -5.47 35.63 -13.94
C LEU A 32 -5.51 35.06 -15.37
N ALA A 33 -6.22 35.71 -16.28
CA ALA A 33 -6.27 35.32 -17.69
C ALA A 33 -4.96 35.58 -18.44
N LEU A 34 -4.26 36.66 -18.11
CA LEU A 34 -2.97 37.03 -18.74
C LEU A 34 -1.80 36.19 -18.20
N THR A 35 -1.80 35.80 -16.94
CA THR A 35 -0.78 34.91 -16.36
C THR A 35 -0.97 33.47 -16.82
N ALA A 36 -2.20 33.00 -17.00
CA ALA A 36 -2.47 31.69 -17.58
C ALA A 36 -2.02 31.60 -19.06
N LEU A 37 -2.19 32.68 -19.84
CA LEU A 37 -1.74 32.75 -21.23
C LEU A 37 -0.21 32.78 -21.34
N ALA A 38 0.50 33.48 -20.42
CA ALA A 38 1.95 33.57 -20.40
C ALA A 38 2.63 32.24 -19.97
N VAL A 39 2.00 31.42 -19.14
CA VAL A 39 2.47 30.08 -18.79
C VAL A 39 2.25 29.13 -19.96
N TRP A 40 1.23 29.33 -20.78
CA TRP A 40 0.95 28.45 -21.93
C TRP A 40 1.91 28.68 -23.12
N THR A 41 2.50 29.87 -23.28
CA THR A 41 3.43 30.16 -24.36
C THR A 41 4.89 29.72 -24.10
N LEU A 42 5.23 29.33 -22.87
CA LEU A 42 6.55 28.79 -22.52
C LEU A 42 6.73 27.31 -22.79
N PHE A 43 5.68 26.60 -23.24
CA PHE A 43 5.72 25.15 -23.49
C PHE A 43 5.88 24.74 -24.96
N THR A 44 6.16 25.67 -25.89
CA THR A 44 6.25 25.32 -27.31
C THR A 44 7.63 25.58 -27.91
N THR A 45 8.64 24.81 -27.49
CA THR A 45 9.75 24.36 -28.36
C THR A 45 10.44 23.15 -27.70
N ALA A 46 9.73 22.04 -27.50
CA ALA A 46 10.40 20.77 -27.34
C ALA A 46 10.83 20.30 -28.72
N THR A 47 12.10 20.48 -29.06
CA THR A 47 12.73 19.73 -30.16
C THR A 47 12.50 18.26 -29.89
N ALA A 48 11.79 17.57 -30.77
CA ALA A 48 11.62 16.13 -30.73
C ALA A 48 13.01 15.49 -30.92
N GLN A 49 13.73 15.29 -29.82
CA GLN A 49 14.86 14.37 -29.81
C GLN A 49 14.27 12.96 -29.86
N ALA A 50 14.86 12.12 -30.73
CA ALA A 50 14.55 10.69 -30.72
C ALA A 50 14.71 10.19 -29.28
N ALA A 51 13.69 9.50 -28.77
CA ALA A 51 13.73 8.95 -27.42
C ALA A 51 14.91 7.98 -27.31
N GLY A 52 15.80 8.24 -26.36
CA GLY A 52 16.93 7.36 -26.11
C GLY A 52 16.44 6.00 -25.56
N PRO A 53 17.27 4.94 -25.66
CA PRO A 53 16.93 3.60 -25.11
C PRO A 53 16.47 3.63 -23.66
N GLU A 54 17.00 4.57 -22.90
CA GLU A 54 16.71 4.76 -21.47
C GLU A 54 15.29 5.28 -21.22
N GLU A 55 14.82 6.17 -22.07
CA GLU A 55 13.47 6.74 -21.98
C GLU A 55 12.40 5.69 -22.29
N GLU A 56 12.67 4.77 -23.19
CA GLU A 56 11.76 3.68 -23.53
C GLU A 56 11.59 2.69 -22.36
N LEU A 57 12.68 2.35 -21.66
CA LEU A 57 12.64 1.52 -20.45
C LEU A 57 11.87 2.19 -19.30
N LEU A 58 12.03 3.50 -19.13
CA LEU A 58 11.27 4.25 -18.13
C LEU A 58 9.76 4.25 -18.45
N ARG A 59 9.38 4.45 -19.72
CA ARG A 59 7.98 4.36 -20.16
C ARG A 59 7.39 2.96 -19.90
N GLN A 60 8.17 1.92 -20.15
CA GLN A 60 7.74 0.56 -19.86
C GLN A 60 7.49 0.36 -18.37
N GLN A 61 8.36 0.85 -17.48
CA GLN A 61 8.16 0.77 -16.04
C GLN A 61 6.91 1.52 -15.58
N GLU A 62 6.61 2.66 -16.17
CA GLU A 62 5.38 3.42 -15.88
C GLU A 62 4.13 2.66 -16.34
N ARG A 63 4.15 2.05 -17.55
CA ARG A 63 3.06 1.18 -18.03
C ARG A 63 2.82 -0.01 -17.10
N GLU A 64 3.88 -0.68 -16.66
CA GLU A 64 3.77 -1.81 -15.72
C GLU A 64 3.15 -1.40 -14.38
N ARG A 65 3.49 -0.22 -13.86
CA ARG A 65 2.87 0.32 -12.64
C ARG A 65 1.39 0.59 -12.84
N ALA A 66 1.02 1.26 -13.92
CA ALA A 66 -0.37 1.56 -14.26
C ALA A 66 -1.20 0.27 -14.45
N LEU A 67 -0.62 -0.74 -15.11
CA LEU A 67 -1.24 -2.06 -15.27
C LEU A 67 -1.48 -2.74 -13.93
N ARG A 68 -0.50 -2.71 -13.04
CA ARG A 68 -0.62 -3.27 -11.68
C ARG A 68 -1.73 -2.57 -10.90
N ASP A 69 -1.75 -1.25 -10.89
CA ASP A 69 -2.78 -0.46 -10.19
C ASP A 69 -4.19 -0.71 -10.76
N GLN A 70 -4.31 -1.04 -12.05
CA GLN A 70 -5.57 -1.39 -12.70
C GLN A 70 -6.04 -2.82 -12.38
N LEU A 71 -5.13 -3.80 -12.36
CA LEU A 71 -5.48 -5.22 -12.26
C LEU A 71 -5.51 -5.74 -10.82
N GLU A 72 -4.69 -5.16 -9.94
CA GLU A 72 -4.64 -5.53 -8.53
C GLU A 72 -5.62 -4.69 -7.72
N SER A 73 -6.79 -5.27 -7.41
CA SER A 73 -7.73 -4.66 -6.46
C SER A 73 -7.08 -4.56 -5.07
N ARG A 74 -7.26 -3.40 -4.43
CA ARG A 74 -6.88 -3.20 -3.02
C ARG A 74 -8.15 -2.99 -2.21
N PRO A 75 -8.86 -4.08 -1.84
CA PRO A 75 -10.04 -3.95 -1.02
C PRO A 75 -9.66 -3.29 0.30
N ASP A 76 -10.53 -2.42 0.76
CA ASP A 76 -10.37 -1.69 2.00
C ASP A 76 -11.60 -1.90 2.85
N VAL A 77 -11.55 -2.93 3.68
CA VAL A 77 -12.66 -3.33 4.54
C VAL A 77 -12.49 -2.69 5.91
N ARG A 78 -13.50 -1.94 6.32
CA ARG A 78 -13.59 -1.36 7.64
C ARG A 78 -14.94 -1.68 8.26
N LEU A 79 -14.95 -2.54 9.25
CA LEU A 79 -16.13 -2.86 10.00
C LEU A 79 -16.30 -1.83 11.12
N GLN A 80 -17.48 -1.23 11.17
CA GLN A 80 -17.78 -0.31 12.25
C GLN A 80 -17.95 -1.12 13.55
N ALA A 81 -17.23 -0.72 14.59
CA ALA A 81 -17.54 -1.21 15.92
C ALA A 81 -18.97 -0.79 16.28
N PRO A 82 -19.66 -1.59 17.10
CA PRO A 82 -20.97 -1.20 17.63
C PRO A 82 -20.93 0.22 18.20
N ALA A 83 -22.02 0.97 18.05
CA ALA A 83 -22.12 2.31 18.61
C ALA A 83 -21.79 2.27 20.11
N LEU A 84 -20.86 3.13 20.52
CA LEU A 84 -20.48 3.22 21.92
C LEU A 84 -21.62 3.88 22.69
N ASP A 85 -21.86 3.37 23.88
CA ASP A 85 -22.79 4.01 24.83
C ASP A 85 -22.12 5.28 25.39
N GLU A 86 -22.47 6.44 24.83
CA GLU A 86 -21.98 7.76 25.25
C GLU A 86 -22.52 8.20 26.62
N GLY A 87 -23.16 7.33 27.37
CA GLY A 87 -23.77 7.62 28.68
C GLY A 87 -22.79 8.27 29.66
N GLY A 88 -22.84 9.61 29.75
CA GLY A 88 -22.11 10.44 30.69
C GLY A 88 -20.59 10.53 30.48
N SER A 89 -20.06 11.70 30.16
CA SER A 89 -18.61 11.87 29.93
C SER A 89 -17.78 11.92 31.22
N ARG A 90 -18.40 12.19 32.41
CA ARG A 90 -17.72 12.37 33.70
C ARG A 90 -18.35 11.56 34.82
N LEU A 91 -17.46 11.11 35.70
CA LEU A 91 -17.89 10.42 36.94
C LEU A 91 -18.79 11.31 37.78
N PRO A 92 -19.84 10.76 38.42
CA PRO A 92 -20.70 11.48 39.33
C PRO A 92 -19.90 12.14 40.45
N VAL A 93 -20.28 13.38 40.81
CA VAL A 93 -19.59 14.13 41.85
C VAL A 93 -20.01 13.68 43.25
N LYS A 94 -21.27 13.24 43.41
CA LYS A 94 -21.84 12.75 44.68
C LYS A 94 -22.73 11.55 44.40
N GLU A 95 -22.48 10.49 45.13
CA GLU A 95 -23.31 9.28 45.13
C GLU A 95 -23.56 8.83 46.57
N ALA A 96 -24.70 8.18 46.80
CA ALA A 96 -25.03 7.58 48.09
C ALA A 96 -25.86 6.30 47.86
N PRO A 97 -25.41 5.12 48.35
CA PRO A 97 -24.14 4.90 49.04
C PRO A 97 -22.96 4.96 48.09
N CYS A 98 -21.76 5.29 48.59
CA CYS A 98 -20.51 5.26 47.81
C CYS A 98 -19.37 4.67 48.65
N PHE A 99 -18.35 4.15 47.94
CA PHE A 99 -17.16 3.51 48.50
C PHE A 99 -15.91 4.22 47.99
N ALA A 100 -14.96 4.49 48.87
CA ALA A 100 -13.70 5.13 48.50
C ALA A 100 -12.80 4.15 47.73
N ILE A 101 -12.63 4.33 46.41
CA ILE A 101 -11.83 3.46 45.56
C ILE A 101 -10.37 3.90 45.61
N LYS A 102 -9.48 2.97 45.99
CA LYS A 102 -8.02 3.17 46.07
C LYS A 102 -7.27 2.48 44.96
N ASP A 103 -7.86 1.41 44.40
CA ASP A 103 -7.22 0.61 43.34
C ASP A 103 -8.29 -0.02 42.44
N ILE A 104 -7.95 -0.24 41.16
CA ILE A 104 -8.79 -0.96 40.19
C ILE A 104 -7.99 -2.11 39.62
N ARG A 105 -8.52 -3.33 39.75
CA ARG A 105 -7.87 -4.54 39.27
C ARG A 105 -8.72 -5.22 38.21
N LEU A 106 -8.04 -5.75 37.19
CA LEU A 106 -8.65 -6.57 36.18
C LEU A 106 -8.24 -8.03 36.37
N ILE A 107 -9.24 -8.89 36.48
CA ILE A 107 -9.08 -10.35 36.63
C ILE A 107 -9.89 -11.08 35.55
N GLY A 108 -9.80 -12.38 35.51
CA GLY A 108 -10.51 -13.25 34.54
C GLY A 108 -9.59 -13.85 33.49
N ASP A 109 -10.16 -14.65 32.59
CA ASP A 109 -9.41 -15.32 31.53
C ASP A 109 -8.79 -14.29 30.59
N ALA A 110 -7.52 -14.48 30.24
CA ALA A 110 -6.73 -13.60 29.37
C ALA A 110 -6.67 -12.12 29.84
N SER A 111 -6.91 -11.84 31.13
CA SER A 111 -6.88 -10.47 31.68
C SER A 111 -5.54 -9.75 31.44
N GLU A 112 -4.43 -10.48 31.34
CA GLU A 112 -3.09 -9.97 31.04
C GLU A 112 -3.01 -9.26 29.67
N LYS A 113 -3.83 -9.69 28.71
CA LYS A 113 -3.90 -9.07 27.36
C LYS A 113 -4.71 -7.78 27.33
N PHE A 114 -5.47 -7.48 28.39
CA PHE A 114 -6.36 -6.33 28.46
C PHE A 114 -5.98 -5.31 29.55
N GLN A 115 -4.85 -5.49 30.24
CA GLN A 115 -4.37 -4.56 31.29
C GLN A 115 -4.25 -3.11 30.79
N TRP A 116 -3.94 -2.92 29.49
CA TRP A 116 -3.88 -1.60 28.87
C TRP A 116 -5.20 -0.82 28.96
N ALA A 117 -6.35 -1.51 29.00
CA ALA A 117 -7.67 -0.91 29.05
C ALA A 117 -7.99 -0.28 30.43
N LEU A 118 -7.23 -0.62 31.47
CA LEU A 118 -7.33 0.04 32.78
C LEU A 118 -7.07 1.55 32.71
N LYS A 119 -6.21 2.00 31.78
CA LYS A 119 -5.98 3.44 31.55
C LYS A 119 -7.26 4.16 31.12
N ALA A 120 -8.08 3.51 30.28
CA ALA A 120 -9.36 4.07 29.86
C ALA A 120 -10.40 4.07 31.00
N ALA A 121 -10.36 3.06 31.85
CA ALA A 121 -11.23 3.01 33.08
C ALA A 121 -10.89 4.13 34.04
N ASN A 122 -9.64 4.54 34.14
CA ASN A 122 -9.12 5.50 35.10
C ASN A 122 -8.26 6.59 34.42
N PRO A 123 -8.83 7.46 33.55
CA PRO A 123 -8.10 8.55 32.92
C PRO A 123 -7.67 9.61 33.97
N GLU A 124 -6.52 10.23 33.74
CA GLU A 124 -5.95 11.23 34.68
C GLU A 124 -6.89 12.43 34.93
N GLU A 125 -7.62 12.86 33.93
CA GLU A 125 -8.50 14.04 33.96
C GLU A 125 -9.79 13.80 34.78
N ASP A 126 -10.21 12.53 34.94
CA ASP A 126 -11.43 12.14 35.66
C ASP A 126 -11.25 10.76 36.30
N SER A 127 -10.24 10.68 37.17
CA SER A 127 -9.81 9.44 37.82
C SER A 127 -10.91 8.87 38.73
N ALA A 128 -11.14 7.58 38.62
CA ALA A 128 -11.99 6.80 39.52
C ALA A 128 -11.28 6.51 40.86
N VAL A 129 -9.95 6.35 40.80
CA VAL A 129 -9.12 6.17 42.00
C VAL A 129 -9.04 7.48 42.78
N GLY A 130 -9.23 7.38 44.10
CA GLY A 130 -9.30 8.54 45.02
C GLY A 130 -10.70 9.13 45.18
N ARG A 131 -11.72 8.62 44.50
CA ARG A 131 -13.12 9.05 44.62
C ARG A 131 -13.98 8.09 45.44
N CYS A 132 -15.09 8.61 45.93
CA CYS A 132 -16.17 7.81 46.49
C CYS A 132 -17.15 7.48 45.36
N LEU A 133 -17.17 6.23 44.90
CA LEU A 133 -18.01 5.76 43.82
C LEU A 133 -19.16 4.90 44.35
N GLY A 134 -20.34 5.17 43.85
CA GLY A 134 -21.53 4.33 44.00
C GLY A 134 -21.75 3.51 42.73
N GLY A 135 -22.95 2.99 42.55
CA GLY A 135 -23.29 2.14 41.41
C GLY A 135 -23.13 2.83 40.06
N ALA A 136 -23.46 4.13 39.94
CA ALA A 136 -23.31 4.85 38.68
C ALA A 136 -21.85 5.11 38.32
N GLY A 137 -21.01 5.48 39.29
CA GLY A 137 -19.56 5.66 39.07
C GLY A 137 -18.85 4.38 38.71
N ILE A 138 -19.17 3.25 39.32
CA ILE A 138 -18.64 1.92 39.00
C ILE A 138 -19.05 1.52 37.58
N ASN A 139 -20.34 1.67 37.22
CA ASN A 139 -20.83 1.38 35.88
C ASN A 139 -20.15 2.25 34.82
N MET A 140 -19.90 3.54 35.13
CA MET A 140 -19.17 4.43 34.24
C MET A 140 -17.73 3.96 34.01
N THR A 141 -17.02 3.60 35.08
CA THR A 141 -15.65 3.07 35.03
C THR A 141 -15.58 1.80 34.18
N MET A 142 -16.53 0.88 34.42
CA MET A 142 -16.67 -0.36 33.61
C MET A 142 -16.97 -0.07 32.15
N LYS A 143 -17.89 0.85 31.82
CA LYS A 143 -18.23 1.25 30.46
C LYS A 143 -17.04 1.87 29.73
N ARG A 144 -16.25 2.73 30.37
CA ARG A 144 -15.02 3.29 29.76
C ARG A 144 -14.06 2.21 29.33
N MET A 145 -13.84 1.23 30.20
CA MET A 145 -12.99 0.08 29.86
C MET A 145 -13.58 -0.76 28.73
N GLN A 146 -14.88 -1.07 28.82
CA GLN A 146 -15.60 -1.82 27.77
C GLN A 146 -15.50 -1.11 26.40
N ASN A 147 -15.70 0.21 26.38
CA ASN A 147 -15.63 1.01 25.15
C ASN A 147 -14.22 0.99 24.55
N ALA A 148 -13.18 1.09 25.36
CA ALA A 148 -11.80 0.99 24.89
C ALA A 148 -11.49 -0.39 24.27
N ILE A 149 -11.98 -1.46 24.88
CA ILE A 149 -11.83 -2.83 24.40
C ILE A 149 -12.57 -3.01 23.06
N ILE A 150 -13.79 -2.49 22.94
CA ILE A 150 -14.57 -2.51 21.67
C ILE A 150 -13.85 -1.70 20.58
N GLN A 151 -13.34 -0.51 20.88
CA GLN A 151 -12.59 0.31 19.93
C GLN A 151 -11.32 -0.39 19.41
N ALA A 152 -10.66 -1.17 20.26
CA ALA A 152 -9.52 -2.00 19.88
C ALA A 152 -9.91 -3.22 19.03
N GLY A 153 -11.22 -3.45 18.79
CA GLY A 153 -11.74 -4.51 17.92
C GLY A 153 -12.30 -5.73 18.65
N PHE A 154 -12.20 -5.82 19.98
CA PHE A 154 -12.70 -6.96 20.77
C PHE A 154 -14.18 -6.82 21.11
N VAL A 155 -15.03 -6.85 20.08
CA VAL A 155 -16.45 -6.47 20.18
C VAL A 155 -17.33 -7.45 20.97
N THR A 156 -16.90 -8.70 21.14
CA THR A 156 -17.61 -9.74 21.91
C THR A 156 -17.09 -9.88 23.32
N THR A 157 -15.95 -9.30 23.66
CA THR A 157 -15.39 -9.28 25.03
C THR A 157 -16.24 -8.39 25.92
N ARG A 158 -16.48 -8.83 27.17
CA ARG A 158 -17.28 -8.11 28.17
C ARG A 158 -16.48 -7.86 29.42
N VAL A 159 -16.74 -6.70 30.05
CA VAL A 159 -16.23 -6.34 31.35
C VAL A 159 -17.41 -6.34 32.35
N LEU A 160 -17.25 -7.04 33.44
CA LEU A 160 -18.27 -7.18 34.48
C LEU A 160 -17.72 -6.67 35.83
N ALA A 161 -18.58 -6.17 36.67
CA ALA A 161 -18.31 -5.96 38.07
C ALA A 161 -19.19 -6.93 38.88
N GLU A 162 -18.59 -8.01 39.38
CA GLU A 162 -19.28 -8.99 40.17
C GLU A 162 -19.56 -8.45 41.57
N ALA A 163 -20.48 -9.09 42.34
CA ALA A 163 -20.74 -8.76 43.71
C ALA A 163 -19.46 -8.87 44.54
N GLN A 164 -19.04 -7.76 45.19
CA GLN A 164 -17.78 -7.69 45.92
C GLN A 164 -17.86 -6.74 47.09
N ASP A 165 -16.97 -6.91 48.09
CA ASP A 165 -16.85 -5.97 49.21
C ASP A 165 -15.95 -4.79 48.83
N LEU A 166 -16.58 -3.64 48.58
CA LEU A 166 -15.90 -2.40 48.23
C LEU A 166 -15.34 -1.61 49.44
N ASN A 167 -15.59 -2.06 50.67
CA ASN A 167 -15.01 -1.44 51.87
C ASN A 167 -13.48 -1.61 51.91
N SER A 168 -12.94 -2.61 51.16
CA SER A 168 -11.51 -2.77 50.97
C SER A 168 -10.85 -1.61 50.21
N GLY A 169 -11.63 -0.84 49.46
CA GLY A 169 -11.17 0.21 48.55
C GLY A 169 -10.64 -0.34 47.17
N ILE A 170 -10.79 -1.63 46.92
CA ILE A 170 -10.35 -2.26 45.64
C ILE A 170 -11.60 -2.57 44.80
N LEU A 171 -11.66 -1.98 43.61
CA LEU A 171 -12.66 -2.33 42.59
C LEU A 171 -12.10 -3.42 41.71
N VAL A 172 -12.65 -4.61 41.75
CA VAL A 172 -12.29 -5.72 40.90
C VAL A 172 -13.24 -5.77 39.70
N LEU A 173 -12.67 -5.68 38.47
CA LEU A 173 -13.38 -5.89 37.25
C LEU A 173 -13.00 -7.24 36.67
N THR A 174 -14.00 -8.00 36.26
CA THR A 174 -13.82 -9.34 35.66
C THR A 174 -14.00 -9.25 34.16
N ILE A 175 -13.00 -9.72 33.39
CA ILE A 175 -13.11 -9.79 31.95
C ILE A 175 -13.61 -11.18 31.52
N VAL A 176 -14.59 -11.18 30.62
CA VAL A 176 -15.08 -12.35 29.90
C VAL A 176 -14.66 -12.17 28.44
N PRO A 177 -13.55 -12.80 27.99
CA PRO A 177 -13.04 -12.60 26.67
C PRO A 177 -13.96 -13.23 25.62
N GLY A 178 -14.18 -12.48 24.53
CA GLY A 178 -14.80 -13.03 23.34
C GLY A 178 -13.83 -13.95 22.60
N ARG A 179 -14.23 -15.21 22.39
CA ARG A 179 -13.41 -16.20 21.68
C ARG A 179 -14.12 -16.75 20.46
N ILE A 180 -13.34 -17.10 19.46
CA ILE A 180 -13.81 -17.83 18.28
C ILE A 180 -13.96 -19.29 18.69
N ARG A 181 -15.18 -19.86 18.59
CA ARG A 181 -15.39 -21.29 18.79
C ARG A 181 -15.16 -22.06 17.50
N GLU A 182 -15.82 -21.63 16.43
CA GLU A 182 -15.74 -22.28 15.13
C GLU A 182 -15.62 -21.23 14.02
N ILE A 183 -14.91 -21.58 12.96
CA ILE A 183 -14.84 -20.81 11.73
C ILE A 183 -15.31 -21.72 10.60
N ARG A 184 -16.42 -21.39 9.96
CA ARG A 184 -17.02 -22.23 8.92
C ARG A 184 -17.60 -21.42 7.78
N PHE A 185 -17.70 -22.05 6.63
CA PHE A 185 -18.43 -21.48 5.53
C PHE A 185 -19.95 -21.69 5.71
N ALA A 186 -20.74 -20.73 5.25
CA ALA A 186 -22.19 -20.87 5.17
C ALA A 186 -22.57 -21.95 4.16
N GLU A 187 -23.75 -22.53 4.33
CA GLU A 187 -24.30 -23.47 3.36
C GLU A 187 -24.39 -22.85 1.96
N GLY A 188 -24.14 -23.64 0.93
CA GLY A 188 -24.14 -23.17 -0.47
C GLY A 188 -22.89 -22.41 -0.90
N THR A 189 -21.89 -22.22 -0.02
CA THR A 189 -20.63 -21.61 -0.42
C THR A 189 -19.88 -22.50 -1.41
N SER A 190 -19.28 -21.88 -2.43
CA SER A 190 -18.50 -22.60 -3.46
C SER A 190 -17.34 -23.39 -2.85
N ARG A 191 -17.08 -24.60 -3.37
CA ARG A 191 -15.94 -25.44 -2.98
C ARG A 191 -14.56 -24.81 -3.31
N ARG A 192 -14.53 -23.75 -4.10
CA ARG A 192 -13.31 -22.98 -4.39
C ARG A 192 -12.93 -22.00 -3.28
N ALA A 193 -13.78 -21.82 -2.29
CA ALA A 193 -13.46 -21.01 -1.12
C ALA A 193 -12.43 -21.72 -0.24
N THR A 194 -11.34 -21.03 0.10
CA THR A 194 -10.24 -21.57 0.92
C THR A 194 -10.03 -20.72 2.15
N LEU A 195 -10.12 -21.33 3.32
CA LEU A 195 -10.08 -20.67 4.62
C LEU A 195 -8.64 -20.43 5.13
N TRP A 196 -7.79 -21.46 5.03
CA TRP A 196 -6.51 -21.52 5.75
C TRP A 196 -5.53 -20.39 5.43
N ASN A 197 -5.60 -19.85 4.23
CA ASN A 197 -4.71 -18.74 3.81
C ASN A 197 -5.40 -17.36 3.85
N ALA A 198 -6.74 -17.32 3.98
CA ALA A 198 -7.48 -16.08 4.06
C ALA A 198 -7.67 -15.59 5.48
N MET A 199 -7.96 -16.50 6.42
CA MET A 199 -8.29 -16.19 7.81
C MET A 199 -7.03 -16.15 8.68
N PRO A 200 -6.68 -15.02 9.31
CA PRO A 200 -5.50 -14.93 10.18
C PRO A 200 -5.73 -15.48 11.59
N ALA A 201 -6.99 -15.75 11.99
CA ALA A 201 -7.36 -16.27 13.30
C ALA A 201 -7.79 -17.73 13.25
N ASN A 202 -7.69 -18.42 14.38
CA ASN A 202 -8.06 -19.83 14.54
C ASN A 202 -9.14 -20.01 15.62
N PRO A 203 -9.86 -21.14 15.62
CA PRO A 203 -10.70 -21.51 16.75
C PRO A 203 -9.91 -21.50 18.07
N GLY A 204 -10.50 -20.90 19.11
CA GLY A 204 -9.88 -20.66 20.42
C GLY A 204 -9.23 -19.28 20.59
N ASP A 205 -8.89 -18.58 19.51
CA ASP A 205 -8.32 -17.25 19.58
C ASP A 205 -9.33 -16.23 20.10
N LEU A 206 -8.83 -15.10 20.61
CA LEU A 206 -9.66 -13.95 20.94
C LEU A 206 -10.27 -13.38 19.66
N LEU A 207 -11.58 -13.17 19.66
CA LEU A 207 -12.26 -12.61 18.52
C LEU A 207 -11.95 -11.10 18.39
N ASN A 208 -11.30 -10.73 17.31
CA ASN A 208 -10.97 -9.34 16.98
C ASN A 208 -11.49 -8.98 15.59
N LEU A 209 -12.19 -7.84 15.47
CA LEU A 209 -12.67 -7.33 14.19
C LEU A 209 -11.54 -7.09 13.19
N ARG A 210 -10.32 -6.80 13.65
CA ARG A 210 -9.17 -6.55 12.76
C ARG A 210 -8.78 -7.82 11.99
N ASP A 211 -8.89 -8.98 12.63
CA ASP A 211 -8.68 -10.28 11.97
C ASP A 211 -9.79 -10.56 10.93
N ILE A 212 -11.04 -10.23 11.27
CA ILE A 212 -12.19 -10.39 10.39
C ILE A 212 -12.08 -9.47 9.15
N GLU A 213 -11.68 -8.22 9.36
CA GLU A 213 -11.43 -7.27 8.26
C GLU A 213 -10.31 -7.77 7.33
N GLN A 214 -9.23 -8.30 7.89
CA GLN A 214 -8.14 -8.86 7.09
C GLN A 214 -8.59 -10.10 6.31
N ALA A 215 -9.37 -10.96 6.92
CA ALA A 215 -9.96 -12.10 6.23
C ALA A 215 -10.86 -11.66 5.07
N LEU A 216 -11.72 -10.68 5.30
CA LEU A 216 -12.58 -10.12 4.24
C LEU A 216 -11.76 -9.53 3.09
N GLU A 217 -10.67 -8.80 3.38
CA GLU A 217 -9.78 -8.29 2.34
C GLU A 217 -9.11 -9.41 1.54
N ASN A 218 -8.69 -10.49 2.20
CA ASN A 218 -8.12 -11.65 1.53
C ASN A 218 -9.14 -12.37 0.65
N PHE A 219 -10.39 -12.53 1.10
CA PHE A 219 -11.47 -13.14 0.33
C PHE A 219 -11.95 -12.28 -0.83
N LYS A 220 -12.00 -10.95 -0.66
CA LYS A 220 -12.44 -9.97 -1.67
C LYS A 220 -11.29 -9.41 -2.51
N ARG A 221 -10.11 -9.99 -2.39
CA ARG A 221 -8.88 -9.52 -3.02
C ARG A 221 -8.97 -9.46 -4.55
N VAL A 222 -9.73 -10.37 -5.15
CA VAL A 222 -9.94 -10.44 -6.59
C VAL A 222 -11.33 -9.88 -6.96
N PRO A 223 -11.46 -9.08 -8.02
CA PRO A 223 -12.70 -8.37 -8.35
C PRO A 223 -13.91 -9.27 -8.59
N THR A 224 -13.72 -10.54 -8.95
CA THR A 224 -14.80 -11.49 -9.20
C THR A 224 -15.30 -12.19 -7.95
N ALA A 225 -14.60 -12.08 -6.82
CA ALA A 225 -15.00 -12.69 -5.56
C ALA A 225 -15.65 -11.66 -4.63
N ASP A 226 -16.65 -12.13 -3.90
CA ASP A 226 -17.28 -11.37 -2.82
C ASP A 226 -17.44 -12.23 -1.57
N ALA A 227 -17.36 -11.61 -0.41
CA ALA A 227 -17.47 -12.28 0.87
C ALA A 227 -18.18 -11.40 1.90
N ASP A 228 -18.92 -12.06 2.78
CA ASP A 228 -19.49 -11.50 4.00
C ASP A 228 -19.14 -12.42 5.19
N ILE A 229 -18.85 -11.84 6.34
CA ILE A 229 -18.51 -12.59 7.56
C ILE A 229 -19.43 -12.13 8.67
N GLN A 230 -20.16 -13.09 9.24
CA GLN A 230 -21.06 -12.88 10.34
C GLN A 230 -20.51 -13.50 11.61
N ILE A 231 -20.53 -12.74 12.68
CA ILE A 231 -20.22 -13.20 14.04
C ILE A 231 -21.54 -13.54 14.71
N THR A 232 -21.76 -14.81 15.00
CA THR A 232 -23.01 -15.28 15.61
C THR A 232 -22.72 -15.91 16.97
N PRO A 233 -23.60 -15.74 17.96
CA PRO A 233 -23.51 -16.52 19.18
C PRO A 233 -23.53 -18.01 18.85
N THR A 234 -22.67 -18.80 19.48
CA THR A 234 -22.71 -20.24 19.27
C THR A 234 -23.96 -20.85 19.90
N LEU A 235 -24.56 -21.83 19.22
CA LEU A 235 -25.72 -22.59 19.69
C LEU A 235 -25.34 -23.94 20.29
N ALA A 236 -24.06 -24.24 20.44
CA ALA A 236 -23.59 -25.50 20.98
C ALA A 236 -23.97 -25.67 22.47
N ALA A 237 -24.40 -26.83 22.85
CA ALA A 237 -24.86 -27.09 24.22
C ALA A 237 -23.76 -26.95 25.30
N ASP A 238 -22.49 -27.07 24.90
CA ASP A 238 -21.30 -26.95 25.74
C ASP A 238 -20.61 -25.59 25.57
N ALA A 239 -21.30 -24.59 24.99
CA ALA A 239 -20.76 -23.26 24.75
C ALA A 239 -20.39 -22.54 26.05
N LYS A 240 -19.22 -21.94 26.07
CA LYS A 240 -18.78 -21.09 27.19
C LYS A 240 -19.22 -19.64 26.98
N PRO A 241 -19.41 -18.86 28.06
CA PRO A 241 -19.69 -17.44 27.93
C PRO A 241 -18.64 -16.71 27.09
N GLY A 242 -19.07 -15.88 26.14
CA GLY A 242 -18.18 -15.14 25.24
C GLY A 242 -17.79 -15.87 23.95
N GLU A 243 -18.12 -17.16 23.78
CA GLU A 243 -17.85 -17.89 22.54
C GLU A 243 -18.79 -17.49 21.41
N SER A 244 -18.24 -17.33 20.22
CA SER A 244 -18.96 -16.98 18.99
C SER A 244 -18.47 -17.80 17.81
N ASP A 245 -19.36 -18.09 16.87
CA ASP A 245 -19.04 -18.71 15.60
C ASP A 245 -18.80 -17.63 14.54
N VAL A 246 -17.80 -17.84 13.70
CA VAL A 246 -17.50 -17.00 12.54
C VAL A 246 -18.00 -17.69 11.29
N VAL A 247 -19.10 -17.19 10.71
CA VAL A 247 -19.74 -17.79 9.53
C VAL A 247 -19.43 -16.96 8.31
N ILE A 248 -18.79 -17.58 7.31
CA ILE A 248 -18.29 -16.93 6.11
C ILE A 248 -19.19 -17.30 4.92
N LYS A 249 -19.82 -16.32 4.30
CA LYS A 249 -20.49 -16.48 3.02
C LYS A 249 -19.56 -15.96 1.94
N TRP A 250 -19.13 -16.84 1.04
CA TRP A 250 -18.23 -16.48 -0.05
C TRP A 250 -18.86 -16.92 -1.39
N SER A 251 -18.72 -16.06 -2.39
CA SER A 251 -19.17 -16.31 -3.74
C SER A 251 -18.18 -15.78 -4.76
N GLN A 252 -18.17 -16.38 -5.93
CA GLN A 252 -17.33 -15.93 -7.04
C GLN A 252 -18.14 -15.99 -8.34
N GLN A 253 -18.04 -14.91 -9.11
CA GLN A 253 -18.54 -14.83 -10.47
C GLN A 253 -17.59 -15.58 -11.42
N PHE A 254 -17.77 -15.43 -12.75
CA PHE A 254 -16.84 -16.01 -13.71
C PHE A 254 -15.41 -15.52 -13.46
N PRO A 255 -14.45 -16.44 -13.22
CA PRO A 255 -13.15 -16.07 -12.66
C PRO A 255 -12.15 -15.50 -13.66
N ALA A 256 -12.51 -15.41 -14.93
CA ALA A 256 -11.63 -14.84 -15.94
C ALA A 256 -12.09 -13.45 -16.37
N ARG A 257 -11.14 -12.52 -16.50
CA ARG A 257 -11.38 -11.16 -16.97
C ARG A 257 -10.43 -10.86 -18.12
N VAL A 258 -10.93 -10.25 -19.17
CA VAL A 258 -10.13 -9.77 -20.29
C VAL A 258 -10.25 -8.26 -20.36
N SER A 259 -9.13 -7.57 -20.47
CA SER A 259 -9.06 -6.12 -20.69
C SER A 259 -8.33 -5.85 -21.99
N LEU A 260 -8.91 -4.96 -22.80
CA LEU A 260 -8.35 -4.46 -24.03
C LEU A 260 -8.19 -2.96 -23.94
N SER A 261 -7.02 -2.43 -24.29
CA SER A 261 -6.82 -0.99 -24.37
C SER A 261 -5.99 -0.61 -25.60
N VAL A 262 -6.29 0.56 -26.14
CA VAL A 262 -5.52 1.18 -27.22
C VAL A 262 -5.30 2.63 -26.82
N ASP A 263 -4.06 3.08 -26.88
CA ASP A 263 -3.69 4.43 -26.54
C ASP A 263 -2.51 4.96 -27.38
N ASN A 264 -2.10 6.18 -27.11
CA ASN A 264 -0.98 6.84 -27.77
C ASN A 264 0.22 7.09 -26.84
N SER A 265 0.46 6.18 -25.90
CA SER A 265 1.54 6.27 -24.90
C SER A 265 2.92 5.86 -25.43
N GLY A 266 3.00 5.33 -26.63
CA GLY A 266 4.27 4.98 -27.27
C GLY A 266 5.05 6.19 -27.75
N SER A 267 6.32 5.97 -28.15
CA SER A 267 7.17 7.00 -28.77
C SER A 267 6.96 7.06 -30.28
N LYS A 268 7.39 8.14 -30.89
CA LYS A 268 7.40 8.24 -32.37
C LYS A 268 8.43 7.30 -32.99
N SER A 269 9.51 6.98 -32.27
CA SER A 269 10.62 6.15 -32.74
C SER A 269 10.35 4.65 -32.59
N THR A 270 9.48 4.21 -31.67
CA THR A 270 9.20 2.79 -31.40
C THR A 270 7.73 2.39 -31.60
N GLY A 271 6.93 3.28 -32.20
CA GLY A 271 5.50 3.09 -32.41
C GLY A 271 4.65 3.90 -31.43
N LYS A 272 3.92 4.91 -31.99
CA LYS A 272 3.15 5.88 -31.19
C LYS A 272 1.92 5.25 -30.56
N TYR A 273 1.20 4.44 -31.29
CA TYR A 273 -0.03 3.80 -30.82
C TYR A 273 0.30 2.46 -30.20
N GLN A 274 -0.24 2.21 -29.01
CA GLN A 274 -0.01 0.98 -28.27
C GLN A 274 -1.33 0.24 -28.07
N GLY A 275 -1.31 -1.07 -28.33
CA GLY A 275 -2.39 -1.98 -27.98
C GLY A 275 -1.98 -2.85 -26.80
N ASN A 276 -2.88 -3.08 -25.86
CA ASN A 276 -2.66 -3.98 -24.75
C ASN A 276 -3.83 -4.95 -24.60
N VAL A 277 -3.50 -6.21 -24.37
CA VAL A 277 -4.44 -7.29 -24.02
C VAL A 277 -4.00 -7.89 -22.70
N SER A 278 -4.87 -7.88 -21.71
CA SER A 278 -4.61 -8.51 -20.42
C SER A 278 -5.66 -9.56 -20.11
N LEU A 279 -5.21 -10.75 -19.72
CA LEU A 279 -6.03 -11.84 -19.18
C LEU A 279 -5.75 -12.00 -17.70
N SER A 280 -6.76 -11.86 -16.87
CA SER A 280 -6.68 -12.12 -15.44
C SER A 280 -7.48 -13.37 -15.09
N LEU A 281 -6.92 -14.22 -14.24
CA LEU A 281 -7.55 -15.42 -13.68
C LEU A 281 -7.60 -15.27 -12.17
N ASP A 282 -8.80 -15.02 -11.68
CA ASP A 282 -9.07 -14.76 -10.28
C ASP A 282 -9.29 -16.07 -9.53
N ASN A 283 -8.56 -16.32 -8.45
CA ASN A 283 -8.63 -17.54 -7.65
C ASN A 283 -8.34 -18.81 -8.48
N LEU A 284 -7.28 -18.76 -9.31
CA LEU A 284 -6.92 -19.80 -10.26
C LEU A 284 -6.70 -21.15 -9.57
N LEU A 285 -5.90 -21.18 -8.50
CA LEU A 285 -5.58 -22.36 -7.72
C LEU A 285 -6.50 -22.57 -6.52
N SER A 286 -7.57 -21.79 -6.38
CA SER A 286 -8.46 -21.76 -5.21
C SER A 286 -7.72 -21.39 -3.90
N LEU A 287 -6.74 -20.50 -4.00
CA LEU A 287 -5.92 -19.99 -2.89
C LEU A 287 -6.17 -18.50 -2.64
N ASN A 288 -7.34 -17.99 -3.00
CA ASN A 288 -7.62 -16.56 -3.01
C ASN A 288 -6.54 -15.79 -3.80
N ASP A 289 -5.98 -16.42 -4.81
CA ASP A 289 -4.85 -15.99 -5.60
C ASP A 289 -5.28 -15.13 -6.81
N LEU A 290 -4.37 -14.32 -7.30
CA LEU A 290 -4.50 -13.55 -8.52
C LEU A 290 -3.38 -13.93 -9.48
N PHE A 291 -3.75 -14.34 -10.68
CA PHE A 291 -2.86 -14.46 -11.82
C PHE A 291 -3.29 -13.50 -12.91
N TYR A 292 -2.34 -12.82 -13.55
CA TYR A 292 -2.60 -12.17 -14.82
C TYR A 292 -1.41 -12.27 -15.78
N ALA A 293 -1.75 -12.30 -17.07
CA ALA A 293 -0.84 -12.16 -18.19
C ALA A 293 -1.26 -10.96 -19.04
N SER A 294 -0.32 -10.09 -19.37
CA SER A 294 -0.54 -8.92 -20.21
C SER A 294 0.43 -8.91 -21.36
N PHE A 295 -0.07 -8.58 -22.54
CA PHE A 295 0.69 -8.48 -23.79
C PHE A 295 0.45 -7.11 -24.38
N ASN A 296 1.51 -6.35 -24.61
CA ASN A 296 1.45 -5.09 -25.32
C ASN A 296 2.21 -5.18 -26.65
N HIS A 297 1.70 -4.47 -27.62
CA HIS A 297 2.31 -4.36 -28.95
C HIS A 297 2.06 -2.98 -29.53
N ASP A 298 3.02 -2.42 -30.24
CA ASP A 298 2.78 -1.21 -30.98
C ASP A 298 1.80 -1.49 -32.15
N LEU A 299 0.97 -0.51 -32.45
CA LEU A 299 0.01 -0.51 -33.55
C LEU A 299 0.44 0.43 -34.68
N GLY A 300 1.72 0.81 -34.67
CA GLY A 300 2.30 1.72 -35.65
C GLY A 300 2.14 3.19 -35.29
N GLY A 301 2.26 4.04 -36.30
CA GLY A 301 2.30 5.50 -36.16
C GLY A 301 3.67 5.99 -35.61
N GLY A 302 4.09 7.17 -36.04
CA GLY A 302 5.36 7.75 -35.63
C GLY A 302 6.27 8.09 -36.80
N GLU A 303 7.56 7.86 -36.64
CA GLU A 303 8.59 8.19 -37.65
C GLU A 303 8.62 7.15 -38.77
N SER A 304 9.17 7.53 -39.93
CA SER A 304 9.38 6.63 -41.05
C SER A 304 10.56 5.69 -40.76
N GLY A 305 10.52 4.47 -41.32
CA GLY A 305 11.54 3.45 -41.14
C GLY A 305 11.01 2.29 -40.28
N ARG A 306 11.86 1.29 -40.07
CA ARG A 306 11.54 0.12 -39.26
C ARG A 306 11.52 0.50 -37.81
N HIS A 307 10.41 0.29 -37.13
CA HIS A 307 10.22 0.58 -35.71
C HIS A 307 9.18 -0.37 -35.15
N GLY A 308 9.23 -0.58 -33.84
CA GLY A 308 8.27 -1.41 -33.14
C GLY A 308 8.57 -1.53 -31.65
N SER A 309 7.57 -1.94 -30.89
CA SER A 309 7.75 -2.34 -29.50
C SER A 309 6.72 -3.41 -29.12
N ASN A 310 7.16 -4.36 -28.32
CA ASN A 310 6.29 -5.38 -27.73
C ASN A 310 6.78 -5.76 -26.35
N GLY A 311 5.89 -6.29 -25.53
CA GLY A 311 6.23 -6.77 -24.21
C GLY A 311 5.19 -7.71 -23.66
N ASN A 312 5.60 -8.44 -22.65
CA ASN A 312 4.72 -9.30 -21.87
C ASN A 312 4.99 -9.12 -20.37
N THR A 313 3.96 -9.33 -19.58
CA THR A 313 4.05 -9.33 -18.12
C THR A 313 3.24 -10.48 -17.58
N LEU A 314 3.84 -11.28 -16.71
CA LEU A 314 3.17 -12.32 -15.94
C LEU A 314 3.24 -11.97 -14.45
N HIS A 315 2.13 -12.10 -13.76
CA HIS A 315 2.03 -11.85 -12.33
C HIS A 315 1.26 -12.95 -11.64
N TYR A 316 1.75 -13.36 -10.48
CA TYR A 316 1.04 -14.26 -9.58
C TYR A 316 1.20 -13.78 -8.14
N SER A 317 0.09 -13.77 -7.40
CA SER A 317 0.15 -13.40 -6.00
C SER A 317 -0.94 -14.09 -5.18
N LEU A 318 -0.65 -14.36 -3.90
CA LEU A 318 -1.55 -15.02 -2.96
C LEU A 318 -1.42 -14.44 -1.54
N PRO A 319 -2.51 -14.42 -0.76
CA PRO A 319 -2.51 -14.03 0.63
C PRO A 319 -2.18 -15.23 1.53
N MET A 320 -1.65 -14.97 2.72
CA MET A 320 -1.45 -15.94 3.80
C MET A 320 -1.70 -15.24 5.14
N GLY A 321 -2.97 -15.08 5.51
CA GLY A 321 -3.37 -14.31 6.68
C GLY A 321 -2.95 -12.84 6.58
N TYR A 322 -2.02 -12.42 7.41
CA TYR A 322 -1.43 -11.08 7.37
C TYR A 322 -0.28 -10.92 6.36
N TRP A 323 0.16 -12.00 5.74
CA TRP A 323 1.20 -12.00 4.73
C TRP A 323 0.63 -12.01 3.32
N GLN A 324 1.40 -11.52 2.38
CA GLN A 324 1.13 -11.64 0.95
C GLN A 324 2.44 -11.90 0.21
N LEU A 325 2.44 -12.91 -0.65
CA LEU A 325 3.53 -13.20 -1.58
C LEU A 325 3.11 -12.77 -2.98
N ALA A 326 4.02 -12.15 -3.72
CA ALA A 326 3.81 -11.75 -5.10
C ALA A 326 5.08 -11.99 -5.92
N PHE A 327 4.90 -12.48 -7.14
CA PHE A 327 5.96 -12.63 -8.14
C PHE A 327 5.51 -11.98 -9.44
N THR A 328 6.39 -11.19 -10.06
CA THR A 328 6.15 -10.55 -11.35
C THR A 328 7.37 -10.76 -12.23
N THR A 329 7.15 -11.16 -13.48
CA THR A 329 8.18 -11.16 -14.53
C THR A 329 7.67 -10.38 -15.72
N SER A 330 8.53 -9.55 -16.31
CA SER A 330 8.22 -8.81 -17.52
C SER A 330 9.38 -8.84 -18.50
N GLU A 331 9.04 -8.90 -19.78
CA GLU A 331 9.96 -8.81 -20.90
C GLU A 331 9.49 -7.68 -21.81
N TYR A 332 10.42 -6.95 -22.37
CA TYR A 332 10.12 -5.86 -23.27
C TYR A 332 11.19 -5.75 -24.35
N ASN A 333 10.74 -5.64 -25.59
CA ASN A 333 11.57 -5.50 -26.78
C ASN A 333 11.15 -4.27 -27.55
N TYR A 334 12.12 -3.56 -28.11
CA TYR A 334 11.86 -2.44 -29.01
C TYR A 334 12.88 -2.38 -30.13
N GLU A 335 12.47 -1.79 -31.24
CA GLU A 335 13.34 -1.48 -32.37
C GLU A 335 13.04 -0.08 -32.91
N GLN A 336 14.07 0.58 -33.43
CA GLN A 336 13.95 1.89 -34.05
C GLN A 336 15.02 2.11 -35.09
N SER A 337 14.69 2.90 -36.11
CA SER A 337 15.64 3.34 -37.15
C SER A 337 16.34 4.61 -36.69
N VAL A 338 17.65 4.62 -36.64
CA VAL A 338 18.46 5.77 -36.23
C VAL A 338 19.29 6.27 -37.41
N ALA A 339 19.08 7.52 -37.82
CA ALA A 339 19.84 8.13 -38.91
C ALA A 339 21.28 8.38 -38.47
N GLY A 340 22.24 7.76 -39.16
CA GLY A 340 23.66 8.06 -39.06
C GLY A 340 24.13 9.06 -40.13
N ALA A 341 25.43 9.33 -40.14
CA ALA A 341 25.98 10.31 -41.05
C ALA A 341 25.90 9.86 -42.54
N THR A 342 25.96 8.56 -42.81
CA THR A 342 26.02 8.00 -44.16
C THR A 342 24.95 6.94 -44.43
N GLN A 343 24.36 6.38 -43.41
CA GLN A 343 23.32 5.33 -43.52
C GLN A 343 22.40 5.36 -42.30
N THR A 344 21.27 4.65 -42.41
CA THR A 344 20.34 4.44 -41.31
C THR A 344 20.68 3.12 -40.64
N TYR A 345 20.84 3.12 -39.33
CA TYR A 345 21.09 1.96 -38.49
C TYR A 345 19.80 1.48 -37.84
N GLN A 346 19.68 0.16 -37.69
CA GLN A 346 18.60 -0.45 -36.93
C GLN A 346 19.07 -0.65 -35.48
N TYR A 347 18.47 0.08 -34.53
CA TYR A 347 18.74 -0.06 -33.11
C TYR A 347 17.66 -0.91 -32.47
N ARG A 348 18.05 -1.95 -31.72
CA ARG A 348 17.12 -2.85 -31.01
C ARG A 348 17.55 -2.99 -29.55
N GLY A 349 16.59 -3.09 -28.65
CA GLY A 349 16.83 -3.37 -27.24
C GLY A 349 15.88 -4.44 -26.71
N GLU A 350 16.40 -5.26 -25.83
CA GLU A 350 15.68 -6.31 -25.10
C GLU A 350 15.89 -6.09 -23.60
N SER A 351 14.85 -6.28 -22.81
CA SER A 351 14.96 -6.19 -21.35
C SER A 351 14.06 -7.18 -20.65
N ARG A 352 14.54 -7.69 -19.51
CA ARG A 352 13.78 -8.58 -18.63
C ARG A 352 13.91 -8.12 -17.18
N THR A 353 12.79 -8.13 -16.46
CA THR A 353 12.73 -7.82 -15.05
C THR A 353 12.00 -8.94 -14.29
N ASN A 354 12.53 -9.35 -13.15
CA ASN A 354 11.86 -10.26 -12.23
C ASN A 354 11.82 -9.63 -10.85
N ASP A 355 10.66 -9.67 -10.21
CA ASP A 355 10.41 -9.16 -8.86
C ASP A 355 9.72 -10.21 -8.01
N LEU A 356 10.27 -10.52 -6.85
CA LEU A 356 9.65 -11.32 -5.80
C LEU A 356 9.43 -10.42 -4.59
N ARG A 357 8.19 -10.29 -4.12
CA ARG A 357 7.83 -9.44 -2.98
C ARG A 357 7.08 -10.23 -1.93
N LEU A 358 7.52 -10.11 -0.68
CA LEU A 358 6.83 -10.59 0.50
C LEU A 358 6.43 -9.38 1.36
N SER A 359 5.15 -9.23 1.65
CA SER A 359 4.63 -8.15 2.50
C SER A 359 3.90 -8.70 3.71
N ARG A 360 3.88 -7.94 4.80
CA ARG A 360 3.17 -8.25 6.03
C ARG A 360 2.48 -7.02 6.58
N LEU A 361 1.18 -7.14 6.84
CA LEU A 361 0.47 -6.15 7.62
C LEU A 361 0.96 -6.23 9.08
N LEU A 362 1.61 -5.16 9.56
CA LEU A 362 2.18 -5.09 10.91
C LEU A 362 1.21 -4.52 11.93
N TYR A 363 0.39 -3.58 11.50
CA TYR A 363 -0.55 -2.87 12.35
C TYR A 363 -1.82 -2.53 11.59
N ARG A 364 -2.95 -2.67 12.27
CA ARG A 364 -4.27 -2.30 11.77
C ARG A 364 -5.16 -1.87 12.93
N ASP A 365 -5.78 -0.71 12.80
CA ASP A 365 -6.89 -0.27 13.64
C ASP A 365 -8.08 0.18 12.77
N ALA A 366 -9.04 0.88 13.34
CA ALA A 366 -10.24 1.33 12.64
C ALA A 366 -9.96 2.34 11.51
N VAL A 367 -8.82 3.05 11.56
CA VAL A 367 -8.50 4.16 10.66
C VAL A 367 -7.09 4.07 10.07
N ARG A 368 -6.26 3.12 10.49
CA ARG A 368 -4.86 3.02 10.06
C ARG A 368 -4.47 1.60 9.68
N LYS A 369 -3.58 1.50 8.69
CA LYS A 369 -2.89 0.27 8.30
C LYS A 369 -1.41 0.58 8.09
N ALA A 370 -0.52 -0.26 8.61
CA ALA A 370 0.91 -0.19 8.35
C ALA A 370 1.41 -1.55 7.86
N THR A 371 2.05 -1.57 6.70
CA THR A 371 2.56 -2.78 6.05
C THR A 371 4.07 -2.65 5.84
N ALA A 372 4.84 -3.63 6.29
CA ALA A 372 6.24 -3.76 5.89
C ALA A 372 6.35 -4.76 4.74
N TRP A 373 7.32 -4.55 3.87
CA TRP A 373 7.60 -5.49 2.80
C TRP A 373 9.08 -5.58 2.48
N GLY A 374 9.48 -6.73 1.96
CA GLY A 374 10.79 -6.99 1.41
C GLY A 374 10.67 -7.60 0.02
N GLY A 375 11.65 -7.36 -0.83
CA GLY A 375 11.67 -7.91 -2.18
C GLY A 375 13.06 -8.20 -2.69
N LEU A 376 13.13 -9.14 -3.63
CA LEU A 376 14.29 -9.44 -4.45
C LEU A 376 13.95 -9.07 -5.88
N TRP A 377 14.92 -8.50 -6.59
CA TRP A 377 14.73 -8.13 -7.98
C TRP A 377 15.94 -8.46 -8.82
N THR A 378 15.70 -8.79 -10.09
CA THR A 378 16.73 -8.91 -11.14
C THR A 378 16.28 -8.11 -12.34
N ARG A 379 17.24 -7.53 -13.05
CA ARG A 379 17.02 -6.82 -14.32
C ARG A 379 18.17 -7.12 -15.27
N SER A 380 17.85 -7.47 -16.50
CA SER A 380 18.81 -7.53 -17.61
C SER A 380 18.34 -6.64 -18.76
N SER A 381 19.28 -6.08 -19.50
CA SER A 381 19.00 -5.39 -20.75
C SER A 381 20.20 -5.50 -21.69
N GLU A 382 19.91 -5.79 -22.95
CA GLU A 382 20.87 -5.94 -24.04
C GLU A 382 20.43 -5.04 -25.20
N ASN A 383 21.39 -4.42 -25.90
CA ASN A 383 21.13 -3.56 -27.04
C ASN A 383 21.97 -3.98 -28.25
N PHE A 384 21.45 -3.75 -29.44
CA PHE A 384 22.03 -4.17 -30.69
C PHE A 384 21.99 -3.04 -31.74
N ILE A 385 22.98 -2.96 -32.59
CA ILE A 385 23.00 -2.17 -33.82
C ILE A 385 23.20 -3.09 -34.98
N ASP A 386 22.27 -3.13 -35.98
CA ASP A 386 22.30 -4.01 -37.15
C ASP A 386 22.65 -5.47 -36.75
N ASP A 387 21.95 -6.02 -35.75
CA ASP A 387 22.14 -7.37 -35.19
C ASP A 387 23.49 -7.63 -34.47
N THR A 388 24.34 -6.60 -34.32
CA THR A 388 25.56 -6.68 -33.52
C THR A 388 25.29 -6.17 -32.10
N GLU A 389 25.57 -7.02 -31.12
CA GLU A 389 25.42 -6.64 -29.70
C GLU A 389 26.39 -5.52 -29.29
N ILE A 390 25.86 -4.56 -28.53
CA ILE A 390 26.65 -3.46 -28.00
C ILE A 390 27.10 -3.85 -26.58
N GLY A 391 28.20 -4.59 -26.46
CA GLY A 391 28.64 -5.17 -25.19
C GLY A 391 28.85 -4.15 -24.04
N ASN A 392 29.12 -2.88 -24.35
CA ASN A 392 29.18 -1.82 -23.34
C ASN A 392 27.80 -1.31 -22.90
N GLN A 393 26.71 -1.88 -23.39
CA GLN A 393 25.33 -1.62 -22.99
C GLN A 393 24.63 -2.87 -22.40
N ASP A 394 25.33 -4.02 -22.34
CA ASP A 394 24.83 -5.18 -21.59
C ASP A 394 24.80 -4.83 -20.09
N ARG A 395 23.63 -5.02 -19.48
CA ARG A 395 23.39 -4.73 -18.06
C ARG A 395 22.73 -5.94 -17.42
N ARG A 396 23.35 -6.44 -16.38
CA ARG A 396 22.77 -7.45 -15.49
C ARG A 396 22.88 -6.97 -14.06
N MET A 397 21.75 -6.77 -13.46
CA MET A 397 21.65 -6.18 -12.13
C MET A 397 20.72 -7.02 -11.25
N ALA A 398 21.09 -7.19 -10.02
CA ALA A 398 20.24 -7.82 -9.01
C ALA A 398 20.37 -7.09 -7.68
N GLY A 399 19.36 -7.25 -6.85
CA GLY A 399 19.37 -6.61 -5.55
C GLY A 399 18.18 -6.98 -4.68
N TRP A 400 18.09 -6.25 -3.59
CA TRP A 400 16.98 -6.36 -2.66
C TRP A 400 16.39 -4.99 -2.36
N GLN A 401 15.19 -4.99 -1.81
CA GLN A 401 14.49 -3.78 -1.42
C GLN A 401 13.67 -4.04 -0.16
N LEU A 402 13.52 -3.02 0.68
CA LEU A 402 12.68 -3.02 1.87
C LEU A 402 11.83 -1.76 1.87
N GLY A 403 10.61 -1.86 2.35
CA GLY A 403 9.73 -0.71 2.42
C GLY A 403 8.69 -0.81 3.52
N LEU A 404 8.10 0.34 3.80
CA LEU A 404 7.00 0.54 4.72
C LEU A 404 5.93 1.35 4.00
N ASP A 405 4.71 0.86 4.02
CA ASP A 405 3.53 1.54 3.51
C ASP A 405 2.59 1.85 4.69
N HIS A 406 2.05 3.05 4.72
CA HIS A 406 1.09 3.49 5.73
C HIS A 406 -0.13 4.10 5.04
N ARG A 407 -1.31 3.65 5.44
CA ARG A 407 -2.60 4.24 5.03
C ARG A 407 -3.33 4.75 6.24
N GLU A 408 -3.81 5.98 6.16
CA GLU A 408 -4.61 6.62 7.21
C GLU A 408 -5.90 7.21 6.64
N PHE A 409 -7.01 6.97 7.35
CA PHE A 409 -8.33 7.53 7.05
C PHE A 409 -8.59 8.71 7.98
N ILE A 410 -8.66 9.91 7.41
CA ILE A 410 -8.89 11.16 8.13
C ILE A 410 -10.30 11.65 7.75
N GLY A 411 -11.30 11.24 8.54
CA GLY A 411 -12.70 11.43 8.17
C GLY A 411 -13.03 10.68 6.87
N THR A 412 -13.39 11.43 5.82
CA THR A 412 -13.66 10.90 4.48
C THR A 412 -12.44 10.88 3.56
N SER A 413 -11.32 11.48 4.00
CA SER A 413 -10.09 11.57 3.22
C SER A 413 -9.20 10.35 3.46
N ILE A 414 -8.35 10.03 2.47
CA ILE A 414 -7.39 8.93 2.53
C ILE A 414 -5.99 9.49 2.30
N LEU A 415 -5.08 9.19 3.20
CA LEU A 415 -3.65 9.48 3.08
C LEU A 415 -2.88 8.16 2.95
N ASP A 416 -2.19 7.98 1.84
CA ASP A 416 -1.25 6.89 1.60
C ASP A 416 0.18 7.44 1.64
N LEU A 417 1.05 6.82 2.41
CA LEU A 417 2.48 7.14 2.51
C LEU A 417 3.29 5.88 2.26
N GLY A 418 4.36 6.00 1.48
CA GLY A 418 5.31 4.94 1.21
C GLY A 418 6.74 5.41 1.40
N VAL A 419 7.60 4.54 1.92
CA VAL A 419 9.04 4.72 1.91
C VAL A 419 9.71 3.40 1.58
N ALA A 420 10.70 3.41 0.69
CA ALA A 420 11.45 2.23 0.33
C ALA A 420 12.95 2.52 0.22
N TYR A 421 13.74 1.53 0.60
CA TYR A 421 15.18 1.48 0.35
C TYR A 421 15.47 0.34 -0.61
N ARG A 422 16.14 0.65 -1.72
CA ARG A 422 16.56 -0.30 -2.75
C ARG A 422 18.07 -0.34 -2.81
N ARG A 423 18.63 -1.56 -2.88
CA ARG A 423 20.06 -1.78 -3.01
C ARG A 423 20.36 -2.79 -4.10
N GLY A 424 21.21 -2.37 -5.05
CA GLY A 424 21.87 -3.26 -5.99
C GLY A 424 23.02 -4.01 -5.32
N THR A 425 23.23 -5.26 -5.74
CA THR A 425 24.27 -6.15 -5.23
C THR A 425 25.06 -6.75 -6.39
N GLY A 426 26.14 -7.45 -6.11
CA GLY A 426 26.88 -8.25 -7.09
C GLY A 426 26.36 -9.69 -7.22
N ALA A 427 25.16 -10.01 -6.70
CA ALA A 427 24.59 -11.34 -6.75
C ALA A 427 23.99 -11.65 -8.13
N HIS A 428 23.76 -12.94 -8.43
CA HIS A 428 23.07 -13.40 -9.62
C HIS A 428 23.73 -12.90 -10.93
N ASP A 429 25.04 -13.11 -11.05
CA ASP A 429 25.85 -12.74 -12.22
C ASP A 429 25.73 -11.25 -12.63
N SER A 430 25.49 -10.38 -11.65
CA SER A 430 25.43 -8.92 -11.89
C SER A 430 26.75 -8.40 -12.45
N LEU A 431 26.68 -7.66 -13.53
CA LEU A 431 27.84 -7.03 -14.17
C LEU A 431 28.08 -5.64 -13.55
N PRO A 432 29.34 -5.17 -13.52
CA PRO A 432 29.62 -3.76 -13.30
C PRO A 432 28.88 -2.92 -14.34
N ALA A 433 28.28 -1.81 -13.94
CA ALA A 433 27.65 -0.92 -14.92
C ALA A 433 28.74 -0.26 -15.81
N PRO A 434 28.49 -0.09 -17.11
CA PRO A 434 29.46 0.57 -18.00
C PRO A 434 29.88 1.95 -17.51
N GLU A 435 28.97 2.66 -16.85
CA GLU A 435 29.20 3.98 -16.27
C GLU A 435 30.11 3.97 -15.04
N GLU A 436 30.41 2.80 -14.45
CA GLU A 436 31.34 2.69 -13.31
C GLU A 436 32.76 3.15 -13.69
N ALA A 437 33.16 2.92 -14.93
CA ALA A 437 34.49 3.36 -15.44
C ALA A 437 34.65 4.90 -15.40
N SER A 438 33.55 5.64 -15.55
CA SER A 438 33.53 7.10 -15.48
C SER A 438 33.02 7.66 -14.14
N GLY A 439 32.61 6.80 -13.22
CA GLY A 439 31.98 7.19 -11.97
C GLY A 439 30.57 7.80 -12.12
N ALA A 440 29.92 7.64 -13.30
CA ALA A 440 28.65 8.27 -13.61
C ALA A 440 27.43 7.41 -13.20
N GLY A 441 27.62 6.12 -12.88
CA GLY A 441 26.59 5.19 -12.46
C GLY A 441 27.18 3.92 -11.86
N THR A 442 26.39 3.13 -11.13
CA THR A 442 26.80 1.83 -10.61
C THR A 442 25.66 0.84 -10.55
N SER A 443 25.96 -0.44 -10.83
CA SER A 443 25.01 -1.55 -10.66
C SER A 443 24.68 -1.81 -9.18
N ARG A 444 25.52 -1.31 -8.26
CA ARG A 444 25.33 -1.43 -6.79
C ARG A 444 24.66 -0.19 -6.20
N SER A 445 23.63 0.28 -6.87
CA SER A 445 22.89 1.50 -6.50
C SER A 445 22.30 1.43 -5.10
N GLN A 446 22.24 2.57 -4.42
CA GLN A 446 21.58 2.76 -3.13
C GLN A 446 20.59 3.92 -3.27
N ILE A 447 19.31 3.59 -3.23
CA ILE A 447 18.22 4.50 -3.53
C ILE A 447 17.21 4.48 -2.39
N ILE A 448 16.81 5.65 -1.92
CA ILE A 448 15.66 5.82 -1.03
C ILE A 448 14.57 6.51 -1.84
N THR A 449 13.39 5.93 -1.86
CA THR A 449 12.19 6.57 -2.45
C THR A 449 11.17 6.86 -1.37
N ALA A 450 10.44 7.95 -1.51
CA ALA A 450 9.27 8.21 -0.70
C ALA A 450 8.15 8.75 -1.60
N ASP A 451 6.95 8.31 -1.32
CA ASP A 451 5.74 8.73 -2.01
C ASP A 451 4.64 9.07 -0.99
N ALA A 452 3.77 9.98 -1.39
CA ALA A 452 2.57 10.33 -0.66
C ALA A 452 1.42 10.57 -1.65
N GLN A 453 0.24 10.07 -1.31
CA GLN A 453 -0.99 10.34 -2.04
C GLN A 453 -2.08 10.77 -1.07
N LEU A 454 -2.72 11.89 -1.36
CA LEU A 454 -3.85 12.39 -0.61
C LEU A 454 -5.09 12.41 -1.49
N GLN A 455 -6.15 11.75 -1.06
CA GLN A 455 -7.45 11.75 -1.71
C GLN A 455 -8.47 12.45 -0.81
N VAL A 456 -9.08 13.52 -1.29
CA VAL A 456 -10.06 14.31 -0.54
C VAL A 456 -11.36 14.38 -1.34
N PRO A 457 -12.41 13.65 -0.96
CA PRO A 457 -13.74 13.85 -1.51
C PRO A 457 -14.35 15.13 -0.93
N PHE A 458 -14.97 15.94 -1.78
CA PHE A 458 -15.67 17.17 -1.37
C PHE A 458 -16.86 17.42 -2.29
N ALA A 459 -17.76 18.28 -1.86
CA ALA A 459 -18.88 18.73 -2.67
C ALA A 459 -18.73 20.21 -2.98
N LEU A 460 -19.00 20.57 -4.23
CA LEU A 460 -19.12 21.96 -4.66
C LEU A 460 -20.52 22.14 -5.27
N SER A 461 -21.39 22.83 -4.58
CA SER A 461 -22.84 22.84 -4.83
C SER A 461 -23.36 21.37 -4.83
N ASP A 462 -24.04 20.93 -5.88
CA ASP A 462 -24.59 19.56 -6.02
C ASP A 462 -23.61 18.57 -6.65
N GLN A 463 -22.38 19.00 -6.99
CA GLN A 463 -21.36 18.17 -7.63
C GLN A 463 -20.49 17.50 -6.58
N ARG A 464 -20.39 16.16 -6.64
CA ARG A 464 -19.43 15.38 -5.85
C ARG A 464 -18.10 15.33 -6.60
N LEU A 465 -17.07 15.85 -5.99
CA LEU A 465 -15.72 15.96 -6.55
C LEU A 465 -14.74 15.19 -5.66
N ARG A 466 -13.62 14.78 -6.24
CA ARG A 466 -12.49 14.16 -5.53
C ARG A 466 -11.19 14.82 -5.98
N TYR A 467 -10.49 15.41 -5.03
CA TYR A 467 -9.12 15.85 -5.23
C TYR A 467 -8.17 14.69 -5.00
N ILE A 468 -7.20 14.50 -5.89
CA ILE A 468 -6.11 13.53 -5.74
C ILE A 468 -4.80 14.29 -5.93
N GLY A 469 -4.02 14.39 -4.87
CA GLY A 469 -2.67 14.94 -4.90
C GLY A 469 -1.65 13.83 -4.70
N SER A 470 -0.60 13.80 -5.53
CA SER A 470 0.50 12.84 -5.44
C SER A 470 1.83 13.56 -5.33
N TRP A 471 2.70 13.03 -4.50
CA TRP A 471 4.07 13.50 -4.35
C TRP A 471 5.02 12.31 -4.38
N ARG A 472 6.14 12.46 -5.07
CA ARG A 472 7.21 11.45 -5.13
C ARG A 472 8.54 12.13 -4.93
N SER A 473 9.47 11.43 -4.28
CA SER A 473 10.86 11.85 -4.19
C SER A 473 11.82 10.67 -4.19
N GLN A 474 13.04 10.95 -4.60
CA GLN A 474 14.12 9.98 -4.66
C GLN A 474 15.40 10.62 -4.16
N TRP A 475 16.10 9.91 -3.28
CA TRP A 475 17.45 10.24 -2.80
C TRP A 475 18.38 9.08 -3.13
N ASN A 476 19.46 9.35 -3.79
CA ASN A 476 20.48 8.37 -4.11
C ASN A 476 21.75 8.65 -3.30
N ARG A 477 22.38 7.58 -2.79
CA ARG A 477 23.67 7.65 -2.10
C ARG A 477 24.84 7.28 -3.00
N THR A 478 24.55 6.79 -4.20
CA THR A 478 25.51 6.41 -5.23
C THR A 478 25.14 7.07 -6.54
N PRO A 479 26.06 7.22 -7.49
CA PRO A 479 25.71 7.54 -8.87
C PRO A 479 24.75 6.49 -9.42
N LEU A 480 23.75 6.92 -10.20
CA LEU A 480 22.70 6.06 -10.72
C LEU A 480 22.90 5.80 -12.20
N VAL A 481 22.74 4.53 -12.59
CA VAL A 481 22.54 4.19 -14.00
C VAL A 481 21.28 4.90 -14.52
N PRO A 482 21.19 5.19 -15.82
CA PRO A 482 20.08 5.94 -16.38
C PRO A 482 18.69 5.39 -16.03
N GLN A 483 18.53 4.06 -16.05
CA GLN A 483 17.26 3.38 -15.73
C GLN A 483 16.79 3.52 -14.28
N ASP A 484 17.67 3.93 -13.36
CA ASP A 484 17.36 4.15 -11.95
C ASP A 484 17.18 5.64 -11.61
N ARG A 485 17.33 6.53 -12.60
CA ARG A 485 17.16 7.98 -12.40
C ARG A 485 15.68 8.34 -12.26
N PHE A 486 15.43 9.37 -11.48
CA PHE A 486 14.10 9.92 -11.34
C PHE A 486 13.69 10.67 -12.59
N SER A 487 12.56 10.29 -13.20
CA SER A 487 11.98 11.00 -14.33
C SER A 487 10.86 11.93 -13.88
N ILE A 488 10.81 13.14 -14.50
CA ILE A 488 9.75 14.11 -14.28
C ILE A 488 8.97 14.22 -15.59
N GLY A 489 7.68 14.07 -15.50
CA GLY A 489 6.80 13.98 -16.65
C GLY A 489 6.49 12.53 -16.99
N GLY A 490 5.65 12.32 -17.96
CA GLY A 490 5.10 11.03 -18.34
C GLY A 490 3.58 11.11 -18.40
N ARG A 491 2.97 10.02 -18.89
CA ARG A 491 1.52 9.97 -19.03
C ARG A 491 0.84 9.36 -17.80
N TYR A 492 1.57 8.56 -17.03
CA TYR A 492 1.05 7.76 -15.92
C TYR A 492 1.58 8.25 -14.56
#